data_ff8643ddb207ff64bcd617ce34e9725c
#
_entry.id   ff8643ddb207ff64bcd617ce34e9725c
#
_cell.length_a   1.000
_cell.length_b   1.000
_cell.length_c   1.000
_cell.angle_alpha   90.00
_cell.angle_beta   90.00
_cell.angle_gamma   90.00
#
_symmetry.space_group_name_H-M   'P 1'
#
loop_
_entity.id
_entity.type
_entity.pdbx_description
1 polymer ?
#
loop_
_entity_poly.entity_id
_entity_poly.type
_entity_poly.pdbx_seq_one_letter_code
_entity_poly.pdbx_strand_id
1 'polypeptide(L)'
;MSRTGPTNVLFETGEHGECDEAACMHLLGVDDPTNVDVLFVTVTKSGRERIEALKRHADAPPSNVGIVTVDVGGSDGSARLGGESGPMVRRISDPSDLTGVGIAISEFLSAWHGNGNRTVVCFESVTALLQYVEPNRVFQFLNEITSKFEQSGARAHFHITPAAHEGQVLSVLTSLFDDRVTARDLGHVPESESAAGTTAAATGAAVDDASTEAADADPESASADSEALETDPDAPDPDATDPDVPDATDP
;
A
#
# COMPACT_ATOMS: atom_id res chain seq x y z
N MET A 1 12.72 -3.84 30.17
CA MET A 1 13.22 -4.95 29.35
C MET A 1 13.69 -4.37 28.02
N SER A 2 14.99 -4.38 27.75
CA SER A 2 15.55 -3.88 26.48
C SER A 2 15.03 -4.75 25.34
N ARG A 3 14.28 -4.16 24.43
CA ARG A 3 13.72 -4.86 23.26
C ARG A 3 14.81 -4.94 22.19
N THR A 4 15.43 -6.09 22.08
CA THR A 4 16.44 -6.39 21.08
C THR A 4 15.75 -6.74 19.75
N GLY A 5 15.66 -5.78 18.85
CA GLY A 5 15.12 -6.00 17.52
C GLY A 5 14.90 -4.69 16.79
N PRO A 6 14.85 -4.69 15.45
CA PRO A 6 14.68 -3.48 14.64
C PRO A 6 13.39 -2.75 15.01
N THR A 7 13.44 -1.42 15.00
CA THR A 7 12.29 -0.56 15.29
C THR A 7 11.53 -0.24 14.01
N ASN A 8 12.27 0.11 12.95
CA ASN A 8 11.73 0.48 11.65
C ASN A 8 12.22 -0.51 10.59
N VAL A 9 11.31 -1.25 9.99
CA VAL A 9 11.61 -2.29 9.00
C VAL A 9 11.04 -1.90 7.65
N LEU A 10 11.84 -2.01 6.60
CA LEU A 10 11.37 -1.88 5.23
C LEU A 10 10.91 -3.25 4.73
N PHE A 11 9.61 -3.39 4.49
CA PHE A 11 9.00 -4.62 3.97
C PHE A 11 8.88 -4.52 2.45
N GLU A 12 9.68 -5.31 1.75
CA GLU A 12 9.69 -5.36 0.29
C GLU A 12 8.59 -6.28 -0.21
N THR A 13 7.64 -5.71 -0.95
CA THR A 13 6.55 -6.44 -1.59
C THR A 13 6.99 -6.97 -2.96
N GLY A 14 6.26 -7.95 -3.51
CA GLY A 14 6.53 -8.53 -4.83
C GLY A 14 6.44 -7.50 -5.97
N GLU A 15 6.85 -7.90 -7.18
CA GLU A 15 6.98 -7.03 -8.35
C GLU A 15 5.68 -6.29 -8.72
N HIS A 16 4.53 -6.88 -8.44
CA HIS A 16 3.22 -6.29 -8.71
C HIS A 16 2.61 -5.56 -7.49
N GLY A 17 3.41 -5.27 -6.46
CA GLY A 17 2.93 -4.64 -5.23
C GLY A 17 2.08 -5.58 -4.37
N GLU A 18 2.08 -6.87 -4.67
CA GLU A 18 1.37 -7.88 -3.90
C GLU A 18 1.96 -7.94 -2.50
N CYS A 19 1.16 -7.54 -1.53
CA CYS A 19 1.52 -7.67 -0.13
C CYS A 19 1.14 -9.07 0.34
N ASP A 20 2.12 -9.82 0.80
CA ASP A 20 1.84 -11.01 1.60
C ASP A 20 1.19 -10.56 2.91
N GLU A 21 -0.11 -10.75 2.99
CA GLU A 21 -0.93 -10.31 4.11
C GLU A 21 -0.51 -10.99 5.42
N ALA A 22 -0.18 -12.28 5.35
CA ALA A 22 0.26 -13.05 6.51
C ALA A 22 1.61 -12.54 7.03
N ALA A 23 2.56 -12.27 6.12
CA ALA A 23 3.85 -11.67 6.47
C ALA A 23 3.70 -10.28 7.10
N CYS A 24 2.82 -9.45 6.54
CA CYS A 24 2.50 -8.13 7.11
C CYS A 24 1.93 -8.26 8.54
N MET A 25 0.98 -9.17 8.76
CA MET A 25 0.38 -9.40 10.07
C MET A 25 1.40 -9.99 11.06
N HIS A 26 2.30 -10.86 10.59
CA HIS A 26 3.39 -11.37 11.39
C HIS A 26 4.34 -10.25 11.87
N LEU A 27 4.68 -9.29 11.00
CA LEU A 27 5.49 -8.11 11.37
C LEU A 27 4.79 -7.22 12.41
N LEU A 28 3.47 -7.14 12.41
CA LEU A 28 2.69 -6.49 13.46
C LEU A 28 2.73 -7.28 14.79
N GLY A 29 3.10 -8.56 14.75
CA GLY A 29 3.15 -9.43 15.92
C GLY A 29 1.76 -9.62 16.54
N VAL A 30 0.75 -9.78 15.69
CA VAL A 30 -0.65 -10.00 16.10
C VAL A 30 -0.96 -11.45 16.43
N ASP A 31 0.03 -12.33 16.35
CA ASP A 31 -0.04 -13.71 16.87
C ASP A 31 -0.26 -13.72 18.40
N ASP A 32 0.22 -12.68 19.10
CA ASP A 32 -0.11 -12.41 20.51
C ASP A 32 -0.61 -10.97 20.63
N PRO A 33 -1.90 -10.73 20.37
CA PRO A 33 -2.48 -9.39 20.32
C PRO A 33 -2.70 -8.78 21.71
N THR A 34 -2.44 -9.52 22.77
CA THR A 34 -2.59 -9.04 24.15
C THR A 34 -1.67 -7.85 24.41
N ASN A 35 -2.23 -6.74 24.85
CA ASN A 35 -1.49 -5.49 25.11
C ASN A 35 -0.79 -4.94 23.85
N VAL A 36 -1.45 -5.00 22.70
CA VAL A 36 -0.98 -4.41 21.44
C VAL A 36 -1.95 -3.32 20.99
N ASP A 37 -1.39 -2.17 20.61
CA ASP A 37 -2.07 -1.10 19.90
C ASP A 37 -1.59 -1.11 18.44
N VAL A 38 -2.50 -1.27 17.49
CA VAL A 38 -2.18 -1.37 16.06
C VAL A 38 -2.58 -0.08 15.35
N LEU A 39 -1.62 0.52 14.65
CA LEU A 39 -1.86 1.67 13.79
C LEU A 39 -1.63 1.28 12.32
N PHE A 40 -2.64 1.46 11.50
CA PHE A 40 -2.54 1.36 10.04
C PHE A 40 -2.46 2.77 9.43
N VAL A 41 -1.46 3.01 8.60
CA VAL A 41 -1.39 4.18 7.71
C VAL A 41 -1.57 3.67 6.29
N THR A 42 -2.72 3.99 5.66
CA THR A 42 -3.10 3.43 4.36
C THR A 42 -3.17 4.52 3.30
N VAL A 43 -2.56 4.26 2.15
CA VAL A 43 -2.57 5.16 0.99
C VAL A 43 -3.34 4.54 -0.18
N THR A 44 -3.24 3.24 -0.40
CA THR A 44 -3.90 2.53 -1.51
C THR A 44 -5.00 1.59 -1.07
N LYS A 45 -4.84 0.95 0.08
CA LYS A 45 -5.85 0.04 0.63
C LYS A 45 -6.79 0.77 1.56
N SER A 46 -8.04 0.34 1.58
CA SER A 46 -9.01 0.91 2.53
C SER A 46 -8.72 0.44 3.96
N GLY A 47 -9.03 1.29 4.94
CA GLY A 47 -8.95 0.89 6.35
C GLY A 47 -9.80 -0.34 6.67
N ARG A 48 -10.90 -0.58 5.92
CA ARG A 48 -11.75 -1.76 6.05
C ARG A 48 -10.98 -3.04 5.71
N GLU A 49 -10.25 -3.04 4.58
CA GLU A 49 -9.44 -4.20 4.17
C GLU A 49 -8.40 -4.55 5.23
N ARG A 50 -7.78 -3.53 5.86
CA ARG A 50 -6.83 -3.76 6.96
C ARG A 50 -7.47 -4.37 8.19
N ILE A 51 -8.66 -3.93 8.56
CA ILE A 51 -9.43 -4.53 9.67
C ILE A 51 -9.83 -5.98 9.36
N GLU A 52 -10.23 -6.25 8.13
CA GLU A 52 -10.58 -7.62 7.72
C GLU A 52 -9.37 -8.55 7.71
N ALA A 53 -8.21 -8.06 7.24
CA ALA A 53 -6.94 -8.76 7.32
C ALA A 53 -6.56 -9.07 8.78
N LEU A 54 -6.63 -8.07 9.65
CA LEU A 54 -6.37 -8.23 11.07
C LEU A 54 -7.27 -9.31 11.70
N LYS A 55 -8.55 -9.31 11.38
CA LYS A 55 -9.51 -10.33 11.89
C LYS A 55 -9.24 -11.75 11.38
N ARG A 56 -8.64 -11.89 10.18
CA ARG A 56 -8.30 -13.21 9.64
C ARG A 56 -7.06 -13.82 10.29
N HIS A 57 -6.12 -12.98 10.72
CA HIS A 57 -4.80 -13.43 11.16
C HIS A 57 -4.55 -13.29 12.67
N ALA A 58 -5.36 -12.52 13.38
CA ALA A 58 -5.22 -12.37 14.82
C ALA A 58 -6.15 -13.31 15.57
N ASP A 59 -5.61 -14.04 16.54
CA ASP A 59 -6.40 -14.95 17.39
C ASP A 59 -7.41 -14.21 18.29
N ALA A 60 -7.11 -12.94 18.61
CA ALA A 60 -7.97 -12.06 19.38
C ALA A 60 -7.82 -10.60 18.91
N PRO A 61 -8.79 -9.72 19.17
CA PRO A 61 -8.67 -8.32 18.82
C PRO A 61 -7.54 -7.65 19.63
N PRO A 62 -6.73 -6.76 19.01
CA PRO A 62 -5.77 -5.94 19.75
C PRO A 62 -6.49 -4.98 20.70
N SER A 63 -5.73 -4.40 21.65
CA SER A 63 -6.27 -3.49 22.67
C SER A 63 -6.85 -2.23 22.03
N ASN A 64 -6.16 -1.66 21.06
CA ASN A 64 -6.65 -0.52 20.28
C ASN A 64 -6.29 -0.68 18.81
N VAL A 65 -7.13 -0.11 17.93
CA VAL A 65 -6.86 -0.01 16.50
C VAL A 65 -7.08 1.43 16.04
N GLY A 66 -6.06 1.99 15.42
CA GLY A 66 -6.07 3.29 14.76
C GLY A 66 -5.86 3.15 13.25
N ILE A 67 -6.46 4.05 12.49
CA ILE A 67 -6.31 4.10 11.04
C ILE A 67 -6.08 5.54 10.62
N VAL A 68 -4.99 5.79 9.91
CA VAL A 68 -4.77 7.00 9.14
C VAL A 68 -4.98 6.64 7.67
N THR A 69 -6.02 7.19 7.04
CA THR A 69 -6.31 6.96 5.62
C THR A 69 -5.93 8.21 4.83
N VAL A 70 -5.09 8.02 3.82
CA VAL A 70 -4.73 9.06 2.85
C VAL A 70 -5.53 8.82 1.58
N ASP A 71 -6.40 9.77 1.20
CA ASP A 71 -7.26 9.65 0.03
C ASP A 71 -6.45 10.00 -1.24
N VAL A 72 -6.37 9.07 -2.18
CA VAL A 72 -5.63 9.22 -3.45
C VAL A 72 -6.55 9.44 -4.66
N GLY A 73 -7.72 9.97 -4.44
CA GLY A 73 -8.70 10.31 -5.47
C GLY A 73 -10.06 9.69 -5.24
N GLY A 74 -11.03 10.52 -4.88
CA GLY A 74 -12.45 10.35 -5.11
C GLY A 74 -13.16 9.10 -4.60
N SER A 75 -12.54 8.28 -3.80
CA SER A 75 -13.26 7.18 -3.18
C SER A 75 -14.13 7.72 -2.06
N ASP A 76 -15.42 7.77 -2.31
CA ASP A 76 -16.49 8.04 -1.33
C ASP A 76 -16.56 6.95 -0.24
N GLY A 77 -15.37 6.59 0.28
CA GLY A 77 -15.22 5.67 1.41
C GLY A 77 -15.64 6.28 2.74
N SER A 78 -16.74 7.04 2.76
CA SER A 78 -17.35 7.58 3.98
C SER A 78 -18.09 6.50 4.81
N ALA A 79 -17.76 5.22 4.61
CA ALA A 79 -18.20 4.21 5.55
C ALA A 79 -17.54 4.50 6.90
N ARG A 80 -18.31 4.98 7.85
CA ARG A 80 -17.89 5.08 9.25
C ARG A 80 -17.43 3.69 9.68
N LEU A 81 -16.10 3.50 9.76
CA LEU A 81 -15.52 2.30 10.34
C LEU A 81 -15.70 2.44 11.85
N GLY A 82 -16.76 1.88 12.39
CA GLY A 82 -16.92 1.75 13.83
C GLY A 82 -18.13 2.50 14.40
N GLY A 83 -18.86 1.75 15.26
CA GLY A 83 -19.73 2.29 16.31
C GLY A 83 -18.89 2.76 17.52
N GLU A 84 -19.48 2.98 18.68
CA GLU A 84 -18.81 3.47 19.90
C GLU A 84 -17.57 2.65 20.34
N SER A 85 -17.36 1.44 19.81
CA SER A 85 -16.22 0.55 20.10
C SER A 85 -15.39 0.20 18.84
N GLY A 86 -15.49 0.96 17.76
CA GLY A 86 -14.76 0.71 16.53
C GLY A 86 -13.39 1.41 16.47
N PRO A 87 -12.59 1.13 15.42
CA PRO A 87 -11.28 1.75 15.25
C PRO A 87 -11.40 3.27 15.13
N MET A 88 -10.45 4.01 15.73
CA MET A 88 -10.33 5.44 15.52
C MET A 88 -9.74 5.71 14.13
N VAL A 89 -10.41 6.57 13.35
CA VAL A 89 -9.98 6.88 11.98
C VAL A 89 -9.62 8.38 11.85
N ARG A 90 -8.48 8.64 11.23
CA ARG A 90 -8.07 9.97 10.75
C ARG A 90 -7.97 9.94 9.23
N ARG A 91 -8.56 10.90 8.57
CA ARG A 91 -8.60 11.00 7.11
C ARG A 91 -7.82 12.21 6.64
N ILE A 92 -6.91 11.99 5.71
CA ILE A 92 -6.12 13.02 5.04
C ILE A 92 -6.58 13.04 3.59
N SER A 93 -7.14 14.14 3.13
CA SER A 93 -7.77 14.27 1.81
C SER A 93 -6.79 14.60 0.68
N ASP A 94 -5.57 15.00 1.02
CA ASP A 94 -4.52 15.32 0.05
C ASP A 94 -3.31 14.38 0.27
N PRO A 95 -2.95 13.52 -0.68
CA PRO A 95 -1.82 12.62 -0.54
C PRO A 95 -0.46 13.35 -0.45
N SER A 96 -0.40 14.62 -0.81
CA SER A 96 0.79 15.46 -0.65
C SER A 96 0.91 16.13 0.72
N ASP A 97 -0.12 16.05 1.56
CA ASP A 97 -0.12 16.59 2.92
C ASP A 97 0.58 15.64 3.92
N LEU A 98 1.89 15.48 3.74
CA LEU A 98 2.73 14.70 4.66
C LEU A 98 2.72 15.23 6.09
N THR A 99 2.52 16.54 6.25
CA THR A 99 2.40 17.17 7.57
C THR A 99 1.14 16.69 8.29
N GLY A 100 0.01 16.67 7.61
CA GLY A 100 -1.25 16.12 8.15
C GLY A 100 -1.12 14.64 8.52
N VAL A 101 -0.46 13.84 7.67
CA VAL A 101 -0.15 12.43 8.00
C VAL A 101 0.69 12.32 9.27
N GLY A 102 1.77 13.11 9.39
CA GLY A 102 2.65 13.11 10.55
C GLY A 102 1.94 13.55 11.84
N ILE A 103 1.03 14.54 11.76
CA ILE A 103 0.20 14.99 12.90
C ILE A 103 -0.74 13.87 13.33
N ALA A 104 -1.47 13.25 12.37
CA ALA A 104 -2.40 12.17 12.67
C ALA A 104 -1.72 10.97 13.34
N ILE A 105 -0.54 10.56 12.86
CA ILE A 105 0.27 9.52 13.50
C ILE A 105 0.64 9.92 14.93
N SER A 106 1.07 11.19 15.12
CA SER A 106 1.49 11.69 16.43
C SER A 106 0.37 11.73 17.45
N GLU A 107 -0.86 12.01 17.02
CA GLU A 107 -2.05 11.96 17.88
C GLU A 107 -2.27 10.54 18.42
N PHE A 108 -2.16 9.48 17.57
CA PHE A 108 -2.27 8.10 18.02
C PHE A 108 -1.16 7.71 18.99
N LEU A 109 0.10 8.02 18.66
CA LEU A 109 1.24 7.73 19.54
C LEU A 109 1.08 8.41 20.92
N SER A 110 0.60 9.66 20.93
CA SER A 110 0.36 10.42 22.16
C SER A 110 -0.81 9.85 22.97
N ALA A 111 -1.91 9.46 22.30
CA ALA A 111 -3.09 8.89 22.94
C ALA A 111 -2.79 7.53 23.60
N TRP A 112 -1.87 6.76 23.03
CA TRP A 112 -1.50 5.44 23.54
C TRP A 112 -0.26 5.45 24.45
N HIS A 113 0.39 6.60 24.55
CA HIS A 113 1.58 6.73 25.39
C HIS A 113 1.29 6.36 26.86
N GLY A 114 2.07 5.43 27.40
CA GLY A 114 1.99 5.06 28.81
C GLY A 114 0.80 4.16 29.20
N ASN A 115 0.00 3.69 28.24
CA ASN A 115 -1.13 2.76 28.51
C ASN A 115 -0.68 1.32 28.83
N GLY A 116 0.63 1.04 28.73
CA GLY A 116 1.22 -0.28 29.00
C GLY A 116 1.21 -1.24 27.82
N ASN A 117 0.61 -0.84 26.69
CA ASN A 117 0.58 -1.64 25.48
C ASN A 117 1.81 -1.41 24.60
N ARG A 118 2.07 -2.35 23.74
CA ARG A 118 3.06 -2.26 22.67
C ARG A 118 2.41 -1.63 21.44
N THR A 119 2.93 -0.51 20.95
CA THR A 119 2.45 0.10 19.71
C THR A 119 3.17 -0.49 18.51
N VAL A 120 2.41 -0.94 17.51
CA VAL A 120 2.90 -1.46 16.25
C VAL A 120 2.22 -0.74 15.08
N VAL A 121 3.00 -0.45 14.03
CA VAL A 121 2.56 0.38 12.91
C VAL A 121 2.79 -0.35 11.59
N CYS A 122 1.77 -0.39 10.74
CA CYS A 122 1.90 -0.76 9.33
C CYS A 122 1.71 0.48 8.47
N PHE A 123 2.73 0.88 7.73
CA PHE A 123 2.69 1.98 6.78
C PHE A 123 2.59 1.45 5.35
N GLU A 124 1.45 1.59 4.73
CA GLU A 124 1.19 1.13 3.38
C GLU A 124 0.66 2.27 2.50
N SER A 125 1.39 2.68 1.46
CA SER A 125 2.69 2.20 1.01
C SER A 125 3.58 3.41 0.68
N VAL A 126 4.89 3.25 0.88
CA VAL A 126 5.89 4.26 0.47
C VAL A 126 5.87 4.45 -1.04
N THR A 127 5.71 3.34 -1.80
CA THR A 127 5.59 3.38 -3.27
C THR A 127 4.42 4.26 -3.71
N ALA A 128 3.26 4.17 -3.05
CA ALA A 128 2.13 5.00 -3.38
C ALA A 128 2.38 6.49 -3.08
N LEU A 129 3.01 6.82 -1.97
CA LEU A 129 3.38 8.21 -1.67
C LEU A 129 4.29 8.82 -2.73
N LEU A 130 5.25 8.05 -3.23
CA LEU A 130 6.20 8.49 -4.27
C LEU A 130 5.54 8.78 -5.63
N GLN A 131 4.28 8.40 -5.84
CA GLN A 131 3.49 8.77 -7.01
C GLN A 131 2.90 10.18 -6.90
N TYR A 132 2.73 10.71 -5.69
CA TYR A 132 2.10 12.00 -5.43
C TYR A 132 3.07 13.04 -4.88
N VAL A 133 4.22 12.61 -4.35
CA VAL A 133 5.17 13.46 -3.64
C VAL A 133 6.59 13.21 -4.14
N GLU A 134 7.34 14.30 -4.35
CA GLU A 134 8.74 14.24 -4.76
C GLU A 134 9.60 13.41 -3.78
N PRO A 135 10.53 12.58 -4.28
CA PRO A 135 11.33 11.66 -3.47
C PRO A 135 12.05 12.31 -2.28
N ASN A 136 12.58 13.52 -2.46
CA ASN A 136 13.26 14.24 -1.38
C ASN A 136 12.32 14.60 -0.22
N ARG A 137 11.07 14.96 -0.52
CA ARG A 137 10.07 15.27 0.50
C ARG A 137 9.63 14.00 1.22
N VAL A 138 9.45 12.90 0.49
CA VAL A 138 9.14 11.58 1.09
C VAL A 138 10.28 11.14 1.99
N PHE A 139 11.55 11.28 1.56
CA PHE A 139 12.72 10.97 2.38
C PHE A 139 12.73 11.77 3.70
N GLN A 140 12.52 13.09 3.63
CA GLN A 140 12.49 13.94 4.83
C GLN A 140 11.37 13.51 5.79
N PHE A 141 10.19 13.26 5.25
CA PHE A 141 9.05 12.78 6.04
C PHE A 141 9.34 11.43 6.70
N LEU A 142 9.87 10.46 5.96
CA LEU A 142 10.20 9.14 6.50
C LEU A 142 11.29 9.22 7.56
N ASN A 143 12.32 10.05 7.38
CA ASN A 143 13.35 10.28 8.37
C ASN A 143 12.79 10.86 9.69
N GLU A 144 11.82 11.76 9.60
CA GLU A 144 11.16 12.34 10.77
C GLU A 144 10.27 11.30 11.46
N ILE A 145 9.47 10.54 10.68
CA ILE A 145 8.50 9.62 11.27
C ILE A 145 9.16 8.36 11.86
N THR A 146 10.23 7.84 11.25
CA THR A 146 11.02 6.73 11.81
C THR A 146 11.64 7.13 13.13
N SER A 147 12.25 8.32 13.21
CA SER A 147 12.78 8.87 14.46
C SER A 147 11.71 9.02 15.54
N LYS A 148 10.49 9.41 15.16
CA LYS A 148 9.35 9.53 16.08
C LYS A 148 8.90 8.15 16.61
N PHE A 149 8.87 7.12 15.79
CA PHE A 149 8.58 5.75 16.23
C PHE A 149 9.63 5.25 17.22
N GLU A 150 10.92 5.49 16.96
CA GLU A 150 11.99 5.15 17.90
C GLU A 150 11.80 5.84 19.27
N GLN A 151 11.57 7.14 19.25
CA GLN A 151 11.37 7.94 20.47
C GLN A 151 10.15 7.50 21.29
N SER A 152 9.08 7.08 20.61
CA SER A 152 7.86 6.59 21.28
C SER A 152 7.95 5.12 21.71
N GLY A 153 8.97 4.38 21.26
CA GLY A 153 9.11 2.94 21.47
C GLY A 153 8.14 2.11 20.63
N ALA A 154 7.51 2.70 19.62
CA ALA A 154 6.70 1.98 18.64
C ALA A 154 7.60 1.18 17.69
N ARG A 155 7.06 0.11 17.11
CA ARG A 155 7.70 -0.65 16.02
C ARG A 155 6.91 -0.46 14.76
N ALA A 156 7.58 -0.23 13.64
CA ALA A 156 6.92 0.03 12.38
C ALA A 156 7.50 -0.82 11.25
N HIS A 157 6.64 -1.25 10.33
CA HIS A 157 7.09 -1.72 9.04
C HIS A 157 6.45 -0.89 7.92
N PHE A 158 7.23 -0.66 6.87
CA PHE A 158 6.88 0.20 5.75
C PHE A 158 6.91 -0.61 4.47
N HIS A 159 5.81 -0.62 3.74
CA HIS A 159 5.72 -1.36 2.48
C HIS A 159 6.32 -0.56 1.32
N ILE A 160 7.17 -1.21 0.54
CA ILE A 160 7.72 -0.68 -0.70
C ILE A 160 7.72 -1.78 -1.77
N THR A 161 7.48 -1.40 -3.03
CA THR A 161 7.64 -2.27 -4.20
C THR A 161 8.93 -1.90 -4.92
N PRO A 162 10.03 -2.63 -4.71
CA PRO A 162 11.34 -2.24 -5.26
C PRO A 162 11.35 -2.07 -6.78
N ALA A 163 10.66 -2.95 -7.50
CA ALA A 163 10.58 -2.92 -8.96
C ALA A 163 9.95 -1.63 -9.54
N ALA A 164 9.22 -0.87 -8.72
CA ALA A 164 8.59 0.38 -9.13
C ALA A 164 9.51 1.61 -9.06
N HIS A 165 10.76 1.45 -8.60
CA HIS A 165 11.64 2.57 -8.30
C HIS A 165 13.04 2.40 -8.90
N GLU A 166 13.68 3.52 -9.20
CA GLU A 166 15.08 3.54 -9.59
C GLU A 166 16.00 3.14 -8.42
N GLY A 167 17.08 2.41 -8.72
CA GLY A 167 18.00 1.91 -7.70
C GLY A 167 18.60 3.01 -6.80
N GLN A 168 18.76 4.24 -7.32
CA GLN A 168 19.24 5.37 -6.53
C GLN A 168 18.23 5.80 -5.46
N VAL A 169 16.94 5.89 -5.81
CA VAL A 169 15.85 6.22 -4.88
C VAL A 169 15.75 5.15 -3.79
N LEU A 170 15.78 3.87 -4.19
CA LEU A 170 15.76 2.75 -3.23
C LEU A 170 16.93 2.80 -2.27
N SER A 171 18.15 3.03 -2.77
CA SER A 171 19.36 3.08 -1.94
C SER A 171 19.27 4.17 -0.86
N VAL A 172 18.77 5.35 -1.24
CA VAL A 172 18.59 6.47 -0.30
C VAL A 172 17.52 6.14 0.74
N LEU A 173 16.35 5.65 0.31
CA LEU A 173 15.26 5.33 1.22
C LEU A 173 15.63 4.18 2.19
N THR A 174 16.29 3.14 1.69
CA THR A 174 16.71 1.99 2.50
C THR A 174 17.59 2.39 3.69
N SER A 175 18.37 3.47 3.55
CA SER A 175 19.26 3.95 4.62
C SER A 175 18.52 4.48 5.86
N LEU A 176 17.20 4.67 5.79
CA LEU A 176 16.37 5.15 6.90
C LEU A 176 15.86 4.03 7.82
N PHE A 177 16.05 2.78 7.42
CA PHE A 177 15.46 1.64 8.11
C PHE A 177 16.54 0.77 8.76
N ASP A 178 16.20 0.16 9.89
CA ASP A 178 17.09 -0.71 10.64
C ASP A 178 17.31 -2.05 9.92
N ASP A 179 16.27 -2.51 9.18
CA ASP A 179 16.30 -3.80 8.49
C ASP A 179 15.44 -3.77 7.22
N ARG A 180 15.72 -4.71 6.31
CA ARG A 180 14.95 -4.97 5.09
C ARG A 180 14.53 -6.43 5.10
N VAL A 181 13.26 -6.68 4.88
CA VAL A 181 12.70 -8.03 4.86
C VAL A 181 11.74 -8.23 3.70
N THR A 182 11.68 -9.45 3.20
CA THR A 182 10.67 -9.93 2.26
C THR A 182 9.76 -10.94 2.98
N ALA A 183 8.65 -11.32 2.36
CA ALA A 183 7.82 -12.40 2.88
C ALA A 183 8.58 -13.72 3.06
N ARG A 184 9.53 -14.01 2.15
CA ARG A 184 10.38 -15.20 2.22
C ARG A 184 11.29 -15.21 3.45
N ASP A 185 11.87 -14.06 3.81
CA ASP A 185 12.75 -13.95 4.98
C ASP A 185 11.97 -14.25 6.29
N LEU A 186 10.66 -14.04 6.25
CA LEU A 186 9.72 -14.33 7.34
C LEU A 186 9.14 -15.76 7.28
N GLY A 187 9.56 -16.57 6.29
CA GLY A 187 9.06 -17.93 6.10
C GLY A 187 7.73 -18.02 5.37
N HIS A 188 7.25 -16.92 4.79
CA HIS A 188 6.04 -16.87 3.96
C HIS A 188 6.43 -17.01 2.49
N VAL A 189 5.86 -17.99 1.78
CA VAL A 189 6.04 -18.18 0.33
C VAL A 189 4.86 -17.52 -0.37
N PRO A 190 5.08 -16.53 -1.26
CA PRO A 190 4.00 -15.89 -2.01
C PRO A 190 3.20 -16.94 -2.81
N GLU A 191 1.88 -16.83 -2.82
CA GLU A 191 1.00 -17.78 -3.52
C GLU A 191 1.31 -17.89 -5.03
N SER A 192 1.81 -16.82 -5.65
CA SER A 192 2.22 -16.80 -7.06
C SER A 192 3.38 -17.75 -7.38
N GLU A 193 4.24 -18.08 -6.42
CA GLU A 193 5.36 -19.00 -6.62
C GLU A 193 5.03 -20.44 -6.21
N SER A 194 4.05 -20.64 -5.34
CA SER A 194 3.58 -21.96 -4.95
C SER A 194 2.96 -22.72 -6.12
N ALA A 195 2.38 -22.01 -7.10
CA ALA A 195 1.80 -22.64 -8.31
C ALA A 195 2.84 -23.08 -9.35
N ALA A 196 4.05 -22.52 -9.35
CA ALA A 196 5.10 -22.86 -10.31
C ALA A 196 5.95 -24.07 -9.90
N GLY A 197 5.88 -24.50 -8.64
CA GLY A 197 6.71 -25.58 -8.08
C GLY A 197 6.16 -27.01 -8.28
N THR A 198 4.95 -27.20 -8.81
CA THR A 198 4.31 -28.54 -8.85
C THR A 198 4.38 -29.24 -10.21
N THR A 199 5.08 -28.66 -11.22
CA THR A 199 5.15 -29.27 -12.57
C THR A 199 6.53 -29.83 -12.98
N ALA A 200 7.42 -30.10 -12.04
CA ALA A 200 8.74 -30.67 -12.35
C ALA A 200 9.06 -31.91 -11.53
N ALA A 201 8.20 -32.96 -11.59
CA ALA A 201 8.62 -34.32 -11.22
C ALA A 201 7.58 -35.36 -11.70
N ALA A 202 7.56 -35.67 -12.99
CA ALA A 202 7.22 -36.96 -13.54
C ALA A 202 7.33 -36.93 -15.06
N THR A 203 8.42 -37.46 -15.61
CA THR A 203 8.35 -38.40 -16.70
C THR A 203 9.73 -38.80 -17.17
N GLY A 204 10.06 -40.00 -16.86
CA GLY A 204 10.93 -40.80 -17.68
C GLY A 204 10.17 -42.08 -17.99
N ALA A 205 9.78 -42.27 -19.25
CA ALA A 205 9.73 -43.58 -19.92
C ALA A 205 9.31 -43.40 -21.39
N ALA A 206 10.20 -43.87 -22.26
CA ALA A 206 10.06 -43.97 -23.69
C ALA A 206 8.88 -44.86 -24.12
N VAL A 207 8.47 -44.69 -25.36
CA VAL A 207 8.56 -45.65 -26.47
C VAL A 207 7.97 -45.09 -27.78
N ASP A 208 8.65 -45.51 -28.83
CA ASP A 208 8.50 -45.38 -30.26
C ASP A 208 7.09 -45.40 -30.90
N ASP A 209 7.10 -44.81 -32.06
CA ASP A 209 6.81 -45.31 -33.42
C ASP A 209 5.63 -44.68 -34.18
N ALA A 210 6.03 -44.20 -35.34
CA ALA A 210 5.40 -44.23 -36.66
C ALA A 210 4.23 -43.33 -37.08
N SER A 211 4.61 -42.48 -38.01
CA SER A 211 4.03 -42.36 -39.39
C SER A 211 2.75 -41.53 -39.67
N THR A 212 3.02 -40.54 -40.55
CA THR A 212 2.24 -40.15 -41.77
C THR A 212 0.89 -39.47 -41.55
N GLU A 213 0.61 -38.34 -42.08
CA GLU A 213 0.49 -37.79 -43.42
C GLU A 213 0.06 -36.32 -43.43
N ALA A 214 0.46 -35.66 -44.49
CA ALA A 214 0.17 -34.28 -44.80
C ALA A 214 -1.29 -34.01 -45.19
N ALA A 215 -1.76 -32.81 -44.92
CA ALA A 215 -2.72 -32.12 -45.78
C ALA A 215 -2.63 -30.62 -45.60
N ASP A 216 -2.26 -30.00 -46.70
CA ASP A 216 -2.39 -28.63 -47.10
C ASP A 216 -3.74 -27.99 -46.77
N ALA A 217 -3.72 -26.72 -46.39
CA ALA A 217 -4.61 -25.70 -46.94
C ALA A 217 -4.17 -24.31 -46.48
N ASP A 218 -3.73 -23.50 -47.39
CA ASP A 218 -3.36 -22.10 -47.37
C ASP A 218 -4.60 -21.18 -47.54
N PRO A 219 -4.45 -19.88 -47.57
CA PRO A 219 -5.25 -18.89 -46.80
C PRO A 219 -6.20 -18.08 -47.68
N GLU A 220 -7.13 -17.37 -47.07
CA GLU A 220 -7.76 -16.15 -47.65
C GLU A 220 -8.27 -15.24 -46.56
N SER A 221 -7.67 -14.08 -46.44
CA SER A 221 -8.07 -12.71 -46.83
C SER A 221 -9.53 -12.31 -46.52
N ALA A 222 -9.69 -11.26 -45.74
CA ALA A 222 -10.62 -10.13 -45.90
C ALA A 222 -10.38 -9.12 -44.77
N SER A 223 -9.80 -7.97 -45.07
CA SER A 223 -10.43 -6.71 -45.48
C SER A 223 -10.97 -5.89 -44.30
N ALA A 224 -10.27 -4.82 -44.12
CA ALA A 224 -10.60 -3.52 -43.59
C ALA A 224 -12.11 -3.12 -43.58
N ASP A 225 -12.54 -2.53 -42.45
CA ASP A 225 -13.49 -1.43 -42.54
C ASP A 225 -13.10 -0.36 -41.49
N SER A 226 -12.83 0.81 -42.05
CA SER A 226 -12.53 2.04 -41.42
C SER A 226 -13.85 2.78 -41.28
N GLU A 227 -14.36 2.98 -40.06
CA GLU A 227 -15.49 3.88 -39.89
C GLU A 227 -15.10 5.12 -39.08
N ALA A 228 -15.52 6.20 -39.69
CA ALA A 228 -15.17 7.59 -39.42
C ALA A 228 -15.69 8.11 -38.08
N LEU A 229 -14.87 8.93 -37.42
CA LEU A 229 -15.30 9.82 -36.35
C LEU A 229 -16.29 10.86 -36.90
N GLU A 230 -17.52 10.80 -36.43
CA GLU A 230 -18.44 11.95 -36.55
C GLU A 230 -18.14 12.95 -35.45
N THR A 231 -17.81 14.16 -35.86
CA THR A 231 -17.66 15.34 -35.00
C THR A 231 -19.02 15.91 -34.67
N ASP A 232 -19.36 15.99 -33.41
CA ASP A 232 -20.52 16.66 -32.84
C ASP A 232 -20.38 18.19 -32.99
N PRO A 233 -21.29 18.91 -33.66
CA PRO A 233 -21.21 20.35 -33.89
C PRO A 233 -21.79 21.23 -32.78
N ASP A 234 -22.06 20.71 -31.57
CA ASP A 234 -22.75 21.46 -30.51
C ASP A 234 -21.96 21.52 -29.19
N ALA A 235 -20.64 21.65 -29.27
CA ALA A 235 -19.81 21.93 -28.09
C ALA A 235 -19.71 23.45 -27.85
N PRO A 236 -20.00 23.94 -26.63
CA PRO A 236 -19.90 25.37 -26.32
C PRO A 236 -18.45 25.86 -26.27
N ASP A 237 -18.24 27.04 -26.85
CA ASP A 237 -16.99 27.79 -26.95
C ASP A 237 -16.46 28.18 -25.55
N PRO A 238 -15.22 27.85 -25.21
CA PRO A 238 -14.61 28.14 -23.89
C PRO A 238 -14.10 29.59 -23.74
N ASP A 239 -14.35 30.51 -24.69
CA ASP A 239 -13.78 31.87 -24.69
C ASP A 239 -14.81 32.99 -24.57
N ALA A 240 -15.92 32.76 -23.87
CA ALA A 240 -16.88 33.82 -23.55
C ALA A 240 -16.51 34.50 -22.22
N THR A 241 -15.70 35.52 -22.30
CA THR A 241 -15.45 36.49 -21.21
C THR A 241 -16.74 37.32 -20.97
N ASP A 242 -17.31 37.15 -19.79
CA ASP A 242 -18.42 37.95 -19.27
C ASP A 242 -17.91 39.31 -18.74
N PRO A 243 -18.34 40.47 -19.24
CA PRO A 243 -17.84 41.79 -18.87
C PRO A 243 -18.74 42.55 -17.85
N ASP A 244 -19.34 41.87 -16.89
CA ASP A 244 -20.21 42.60 -15.93
C ASP A 244 -20.01 42.17 -14.47
N VAL A 245 -18.86 42.64 -13.88
CA VAL A 245 -18.67 42.64 -12.42
C VAL A 245 -18.57 44.09 -11.96
N PRO A 246 -19.53 44.60 -11.20
CA PRO A 246 -19.45 45.97 -10.65
C PRO A 246 -18.43 46.02 -9.50
N ASP A 247 -17.51 46.94 -9.62
CA ASP A 247 -16.56 47.47 -8.64
C ASP A 247 -17.30 47.98 -7.38
N ALA A 248 -17.08 47.35 -6.23
CA ALA A 248 -17.53 47.84 -4.93
C ALA A 248 -16.31 48.22 -4.11
N THR A 249 -15.75 49.38 -4.40
CA THR A 249 -14.93 50.17 -3.46
C THR A 249 -15.81 51.23 -2.81
N ASP A 250 -15.70 51.25 -1.48
CA ASP A 250 -15.77 52.42 -0.59
C ASP A 250 -16.91 52.44 0.47
N PRO A 251 -16.67 53.06 1.61
CA PRO A 251 -15.45 53.38 2.44
C PRO A 251 -15.43 52.68 3.76
#